data_993773e2216dcab148f360d1575461c2
#
_entry.id   993773e2216dcab148f360d1575461c2
#
_cell.length_a   1.000
_cell.length_b   1.000
_cell.length_c   1.000
_cell.angle_alpha   90.00
_cell.angle_beta   90.00
_cell.angle_gamma   90.00
#
_symmetry.space_group_name_H-M   'P 1'
#
loop_
_entity.id
_entity.type
_entity.pdbx_description
1 polymer ?
#
loop_
_entity_poly.entity_id
_entity_poly.type
_entity_poly.pdbx_seq_one_letter_code
_entity_poly.pdbx_strand_id
1 'polypeptide(L)'
;MDVEILPSTLSGTARAPPSKSYTHRAILAAGYSGGALVYDPLVSADTKATMQTVELFGGDVTETRGGALEVSGFDGRPDVPADVVDCANSGTTMRLVTGAAALADGITVLTGDGSLRSRPQGPLLAAVEELGGRAESTRGNGQAPIVVEGPIDGGGVSMPGDVSSQFVTSLLMAGALVDEGVEVHLETELKSAPYVDITLELLDAFGVDAHETDDGYRVEGGQFYEPTDGEYHVPGDFSSISYLLAAGAVAGDPAEAVRVESAYPSAQGDTAIVSILERMGANVEWNRDDGVATVDRSALSGVEVDVGDTPDLLPTVAALGAVADGETRIVNCEHVRYKETDRVAVMADELATLGATVEEHEDELVIRGGESGLQGGVVDGHADHRIVMALAVAALAADGPTTITGAEHVDVSFPDFFEVLYDLGAEINR
;
A
#
# COMPACT_ATOMS: atom_id res chain seq x y z
N MET A 1 -7.95 -17.57 10.64
CA MET A 1 -7.03 -17.87 11.77
C MET A 1 -7.32 -16.90 12.88
N ASP A 2 -7.33 -17.37 14.14
CA ASP A 2 -7.47 -16.48 15.28
C ASP A 2 -6.12 -16.40 16.00
N VAL A 3 -5.74 -15.20 16.41
CA VAL A 3 -4.50 -14.95 17.16
C VAL A 3 -4.86 -14.22 18.45
N GLU A 4 -4.41 -14.75 19.58
CA GLU A 4 -4.53 -14.09 20.88
C GLU A 4 -3.22 -13.41 21.24
N ILE A 5 -3.27 -12.13 21.56
CA ILE A 5 -2.13 -11.31 21.99
C ILE A 5 -2.33 -10.89 23.44
N LEU A 6 -1.30 -11.07 24.26
CA LEU A 6 -1.29 -10.64 25.64
C LEU A 6 -0.53 -9.31 25.78
N PRO A 7 -0.87 -8.49 26.79
CA PRO A 7 -0.05 -7.32 27.15
C PRO A 7 1.41 -7.73 27.30
N SER A 8 2.32 -7.07 26.59
CA SER A 8 3.71 -7.51 26.46
C SER A 8 4.68 -6.32 26.52
N THR A 9 5.96 -6.59 26.77
CA THR A 9 7.04 -5.62 26.63
C THR A 9 7.96 -6.06 25.52
N LEU A 10 8.26 -5.15 24.58
CA LEU A 10 9.00 -5.43 23.36
C LEU A 10 10.43 -4.88 23.43
N SER A 11 11.40 -5.63 22.89
CA SER A 11 12.77 -5.18 22.69
C SER A 11 13.43 -5.93 21.55
N GLY A 12 14.58 -5.46 21.09
CA GLY A 12 15.38 -6.15 20.08
C GLY A 12 15.25 -5.53 18.68
N THR A 13 15.58 -6.32 17.67
CA THR A 13 15.67 -5.84 16.28
C THR A 13 14.72 -6.59 15.37
N ALA A 14 13.96 -5.85 14.59
CA ALA A 14 13.13 -6.35 13.51
C ALA A 14 13.60 -5.80 12.17
N ARG A 15 13.46 -6.58 11.10
CA ARG A 15 13.63 -6.10 9.73
C ARG A 15 12.25 -5.81 9.14
N ALA A 16 12.08 -4.62 8.56
CA ALA A 16 10.86 -4.29 7.83
C ALA A 16 10.68 -5.17 6.59
N PRO A 17 9.45 -5.57 6.25
CA PRO A 17 9.20 -6.22 4.98
C PRO A 17 9.46 -5.25 3.81
N PRO A 18 9.74 -5.77 2.61
CA PRO A 18 9.84 -4.93 1.41
C PRO A 18 8.52 -4.25 1.08
N SER A 19 8.59 -3.09 0.42
CA SER A 19 7.40 -2.34 0.07
C SER A 19 6.56 -3.04 -1.00
N LYS A 20 5.28 -3.29 -0.67
CA LYS A 20 4.29 -3.82 -1.59
C LYS A 20 4.12 -2.91 -2.81
N SER A 21 4.01 -1.60 -2.57
CA SER A 21 3.77 -0.59 -3.61
C SER A 21 4.91 -0.50 -4.63
N TYR A 22 6.15 -0.56 -4.17
CA TYR A 22 7.32 -0.64 -5.06
C TYR A 22 7.41 -1.99 -5.76
N THR A 23 7.13 -3.09 -5.07
CA THR A 23 7.20 -4.43 -5.66
C THR A 23 6.28 -4.59 -6.86
N HIS A 24 5.01 -4.18 -6.76
CA HIS A 24 4.08 -4.23 -7.90
C HIS A 24 4.60 -3.47 -9.10
N ARG A 25 5.08 -2.23 -8.87
CA ARG A 25 5.61 -1.37 -9.92
C ARG A 25 6.89 -1.92 -10.53
N ALA A 26 7.81 -2.44 -9.71
CA ALA A 26 9.06 -3.03 -10.15
C ALA A 26 8.86 -4.27 -11.03
N ILE A 27 7.93 -5.17 -10.63
CA ILE A 27 7.57 -6.33 -11.42
C ILE A 27 7.01 -5.93 -12.78
N LEU A 28 6.10 -4.94 -12.80
CA LEU A 28 5.49 -4.50 -14.05
C LEU A 28 6.48 -3.72 -14.93
N ALA A 29 7.32 -2.85 -14.35
CA ALA A 29 8.36 -2.14 -15.08
C ALA A 29 9.42 -3.10 -15.68
N ALA A 30 9.80 -4.14 -14.92
CA ALA A 30 10.63 -5.22 -15.43
C ALA A 30 9.93 -6.02 -16.54
N GLY A 31 8.60 -6.19 -16.45
CA GLY A 31 7.77 -6.75 -17.53
C GLY A 31 7.77 -5.88 -18.80
N TYR A 32 7.71 -4.56 -18.65
CA TYR A 32 7.79 -3.62 -19.78
C TYR A 32 9.19 -3.53 -20.41
N SER A 33 10.24 -3.85 -19.65
CA SER A 33 11.61 -3.91 -20.15
C SER A 33 11.90 -5.20 -20.92
N GLY A 34 13.13 -5.37 -21.41
CA GLY A 34 13.63 -6.66 -21.91
C GLY A 34 13.90 -7.66 -20.79
N GLY A 35 13.85 -7.24 -19.54
CA GLY A 35 14.06 -8.05 -18.34
C GLY A 35 14.88 -7.33 -17.27
N ALA A 36 14.72 -7.76 -16.01
CA ALA A 36 15.46 -7.23 -14.87
C ALA A 36 15.52 -8.24 -13.71
N LEU A 37 16.51 -8.04 -12.82
CA LEU A 37 16.53 -8.65 -11.49
C LEU A 37 15.89 -7.69 -10.47
N VAL A 38 14.83 -8.12 -9.80
CA VAL A 38 14.18 -7.37 -8.73
C VAL A 38 14.60 -7.99 -7.40
N TYR A 39 15.44 -7.27 -6.66
CA TYR A 39 15.93 -7.70 -5.34
C TYR A 39 15.00 -7.26 -4.23
N ASP A 40 14.97 -8.04 -3.16
CA ASP A 40 14.12 -7.82 -1.99
C ASP A 40 12.62 -7.57 -2.35
N PRO A 41 11.99 -8.36 -3.25
CA PRO A 41 10.58 -8.18 -3.54
C PRO A 41 9.71 -8.66 -2.38
N LEU A 42 8.57 -8.03 -2.15
CA LEU A 42 7.52 -8.62 -1.33
C LEU A 42 6.79 -9.70 -2.14
N VAL A 43 6.94 -10.96 -1.76
CA VAL A 43 6.20 -12.08 -2.39
C VAL A 43 4.96 -12.40 -1.57
N SER A 44 3.84 -11.79 -1.90
CA SER A 44 2.54 -11.92 -1.24
C SER A 44 1.45 -12.37 -2.23
N ALA A 45 0.23 -12.59 -1.75
CA ALA A 45 -0.90 -12.93 -2.62
C ALA A 45 -1.13 -11.86 -3.71
N ASP A 46 -1.07 -10.57 -3.32
CA ASP A 46 -1.24 -9.44 -4.23
C ASP A 46 -0.16 -9.37 -5.31
N THR A 47 1.11 -9.44 -4.91
CA THR A 47 2.24 -9.32 -5.85
C THR A 47 2.36 -10.54 -6.76
N LYS A 48 1.98 -11.73 -6.29
CA LYS A 48 1.84 -12.92 -7.14
C LYS A 48 0.83 -12.74 -8.26
N ALA A 49 -0.27 -12.03 -8.02
CA ALA A 49 -1.21 -11.69 -9.09
C ALA A 49 -0.55 -10.80 -10.16
N THR A 50 0.33 -9.85 -9.78
CA THR A 50 1.10 -9.05 -10.75
C THR A 50 2.14 -9.90 -11.50
N MET A 51 2.85 -10.81 -10.81
CA MET A 51 3.78 -11.74 -11.46
C MET A 51 3.07 -12.58 -12.53
N GLN A 52 1.95 -13.21 -12.18
CA GLN A 52 1.12 -13.99 -13.10
C GLN A 52 0.63 -13.16 -14.28
N THR A 53 0.34 -11.89 -14.06
CA THR A 53 -0.09 -11.01 -15.14
C THR A 53 1.04 -10.73 -16.13
N VAL A 54 2.27 -10.50 -15.67
CA VAL A 54 3.44 -10.35 -16.56
C VAL A 54 3.62 -11.61 -17.41
N GLU A 55 3.44 -12.81 -16.83
CA GLU A 55 3.49 -14.08 -17.56
C GLU A 55 2.37 -14.20 -18.61
N LEU A 56 1.14 -13.77 -18.27
CA LEU A 56 0.01 -13.76 -19.21
C LEU A 56 0.22 -12.82 -20.39
N PHE A 57 0.96 -11.74 -20.20
CA PHE A 57 1.33 -10.78 -21.26
C PHE A 57 2.58 -11.17 -22.05
N GLY A 58 3.13 -12.38 -21.85
CA GLY A 58 4.23 -12.94 -22.64
C GLY A 58 5.61 -12.84 -21.99
N GLY A 59 5.71 -12.33 -20.76
CA GLY A 59 6.92 -12.38 -19.94
C GLY A 59 7.08 -13.70 -19.20
N ASP A 60 8.11 -13.78 -18.36
CA ASP A 60 8.36 -14.90 -17.43
C ASP A 60 8.89 -14.34 -16.10
N VAL A 61 8.43 -14.87 -14.98
CA VAL A 61 8.84 -14.41 -13.64
C VAL A 61 9.26 -15.62 -12.81
N THR A 62 10.56 -15.71 -12.51
CA THR A 62 11.13 -16.83 -11.74
C THR A 62 11.76 -16.30 -10.44
N GLU A 63 11.38 -16.90 -9.31
CA GLU A 63 12.05 -16.63 -8.04
C GLU A 63 13.40 -17.36 -7.99
N THR A 64 14.47 -16.60 -7.76
CA THR A 64 15.82 -17.13 -7.62
C THR A 64 16.02 -17.78 -6.25
N ARG A 65 17.10 -18.58 -6.10
CA ARG A 65 17.45 -19.18 -4.79
C ARG A 65 17.75 -18.15 -3.70
N GLY A 66 18.04 -16.91 -4.10
CA GLY A 66 18.33 -15.79 -3.19
C GLY A 66 17.10 -14.95 -2.83
N GLY A 67 15.90 -15.32 -3.33
CA GLY A 67 14.66 -14.57 -3.07
C GLY A 67 14.45 -13.37 -4.01
N ALA A 68 15.37 -13.07 -4.92
CA ALA A 68 15.13 -12.06 -5.96
C ALA A 68 14.22 -12.65 -7.06
N LEU A 69 13.49 -11.79 -7.78
CA LEU A 69 12.74 -12.17 -8.98
C LEU A 69 13.58 -11.89 -10.21
N GLU A 70 13.80 -12.92 -11.01
CA GLU A 70 14.31 -12.79 -12.38
C GLU A 70 13.11 -12.66 -13.30
N VAL A 71 12.96 -11.48 -13.91
CA VAL A 71 11.86 -11.16 -14.83
C VAL A 71 12.44 -11.11 -16.24
N SER A 72 11.90 -11.93 -17.16
CA SER A 72 12.05 -11.76 -18.59
C SER A 72 10.84 -11.00 -19.10
N GLY A 73 11.02 -9.78 -19.59
CA GLY A 73 9.93 -8.92 -19.97
C GLY A 73 9.45 -9.16 -21.41
N PHE A 74 8.41 -8.41 -21.79
CA PHE A 74 7.80 -8.41 -23.14
C PHE A 74 8.21 -7.21 -23.99
N ASP A 75 9.24 -6.46 -23.56
CA ASP A 75 9.88 -5.36 -24.32
C ASP A 75 8.87 -4.32 -24.85
N GLY A 76 7.99 -3.83 -23.96
CA GLY A 76 6.96 -2.83 -24.26
C GLY A 76 5.80 -3.32 -25.14
N ARG A 77 5.73 -4.59 -25.47
CA ARG A 77 4.73 -5.17 -26.36
C ARG A 77 4.04 -6.36 -25.72
N PRO A 78 3.06 -6.12 -24.85
CA PRO A 78 2.31 -7.19 -24.21
C PRO A 78 1.50 -8.00 -25.23
N ASP A 79 1.55 -9.31 -25.11
CA ASP A 79 0.69 -10.21 -25.84
C ASP A 79 -0.75 -10.10 -25.33
N VAL A 80 -1.74 -10.42 -26.19
CA VAL A 80 -3.13 -10.60 -25.73
C VAL A 80 -3.20 -11.88 -24.90
N PRO A 81 -3.63 -11.83 -23.63
CA PRO A 81 -3.70 -13.02 -22.78
C PRO A 81 -4.60 -14.11 -23.35
N ALA A 82 -4.15 -15.37 -23.25
CA ALA A 82 -4.98 -16.51 -23.70
C ALA A 82 -6.17 -16.82 -22.78
N ASP A 83 -6.19 -16.25 -21.58
CA ASP A 83 -7.25 -16.41 -20.56
C ASP A 83 -7.59 -15.06 -19.93
N VAL A 84 -8.61 -15.03 -19.09
CA VAL A 84 -8.99 -13.87 -18.30
C VAL A 84 -7.90 -13.57 -17.27
N VAL A 85 -7.51 -12.31 -17.13
CA VAL A 85 -6.56 -11.86 -16.12
C VAL A 85 -7.26 -11.79 -14.78
N ASP A 86 -6.93 -12.70 -13.87
CA ASP A 86 -7.45 -12.70 -12.49
C ASP A 86 -6.49 -11.95 -11.57
N CYS A 87 -6.91 -10.77 -11.13
CA CYS A 87 -6.17 -9.91 -10.21
C CYS A 87 -6.36 -10.30 -8.72
N ALA A 88 -7.02 -11.41 -8.43
CA ALA A 88 -7.37 -11.87 -7.08
C ALA A 88 -8.07 -10.76 -6.26
N ASN A 89 -7.52 -10.37 -5.10
CA ASN A 89 -7.99 -9.23 -4.28
C ASN A 89 -7.20 -7.93 -4.56
N SER A 90 -6.18 -7.97 -5.42
CA SER A 90 -5.25 -6.87 -5.61
C SER A 90 -5.82 -5.72 -6.47
N GLY A 91 -6.22 -4.64 -5.80
CA GLY A 91 -6.62 -3.41 -6.48
C GLY A 91 -5.45 -2.76 -7.23
N THR A 92 -4.23 -2.88 -6.70
CA THR A 92 -3.02 -2.37 -7.35
C THR A 92 -2.76 -3.11 -8.65
N THR A 93 -2.78 -4.45 -8.64
CA THR A 93 -2.62 -5.25 -9.85
C THR A 93 -3.64 -4.85 -10.91
N MET A 94 -4.94 -4.84 -10.58
CA MET A 94 -5.99 -4.52 -11.54
C MET A 94 -5.79 -3.15 -12.20
N ARG A 95 -5.46 -2.12 -11.40
CA ARG A 95 -5.31 -0.76 -11.92
C ARG A 95 -4.06 -0.62 -12.78
N LEU A 96 -2.91 -1.10 -12.33
CA LEU A 96 -1.66 -1.02 -13.10
C LEU A 96 -1.73 -1.84 -14.39
N VAL A 97 -2.30 -3.03 -14.30
CA VAL A 97 -2.43 -3.95 -15.43
C VAL A 97 -3.47 -3.48 -16.46
N THR A 98 -4.42 -2.64 -16.07
CA THR A 98 -5.33 -2.00 -17.03
C THR A 98 -4.56 -1.17 -18.08
N GLY A 99 -3.50 -0.44 -17.64
CA GLY A 99 -2.59 0.24 -18.54
C GLY A 99 -1.82 -0.72 -19.47
N ALA A 100 -1.31 -1.83 -18.93
CA ALA A 100 -0.65 -2.86 -19.73
C ALA A 100 -1.61 -3.48 -20.77
N ALA A 101 -2.82 -3.80 -20.37
CA ALA A 101 -3.86 -4.32 -21.26
C ALA A 101 -4.20 -3.33 -22.39
N ALA A 102 -4.15 -2.02 -22.11
CA ALA A 102 -4.39 -0.98 -23.11
C ALA A 102 -3.25 -0.84 -24.13
N LEU A 103 -2.09 -1.45 -23.93
CA LEU A 103 -1.00 -1.51 -24.91
C LEU A 103 -1.09 -2.72 -25.84
N ALA A 104 -1.83 -3.77 -25.47
CA ALA A 104 -1.96 -4.99 -26.26
C ALA A 104 -2.80 -4.76 -27.54
N ASP A 105 -2.40 -5.37 -28.67
CA ASP A 105 -3.15 -5.31 -29.94
C ASP A 105 -4.30 -6.31 -29.91
N GLY A 106 -5.34 -6.01 -29.12
CA GLY A 106 -6.53 -6.84 -28.99
C GLY A 106 -7.30 -6.64 -27.68
N ILE A 107 -8.10 -7.63 -27.31
CA ILE A 107 -9.04 -7.54 -26.17
C ILE A 107 -8.50 -8.34 -24.98
N THR A 108 -8.42 -7.68 -23.83
CA THR A 108 -8.12 -8.30 -22.54
C THR A 108 -9.31 -8.17 -21.60
N VAL A 109 -9.60 -9.20 -20.82
CA VAL A 109 -10.63 -9.19 -19.77
C VAL A 109 -9.96 -9.32 -18.41
N LEU A 110 -10.23 -8.36 -17.50
CA LEU A 110 -9.70 -8.39 -16.15
C LEU A 110 -10.84 -8.62 -15.13
N THR A 111 -10.55 -9.44 -14.14
CA THR A 111 -11.48 -9.75 -13.04
C THR A 111 -10.71 -9.87 -11.72
N GLY A 112 -11.42 -10.24 -10.66
CA GLY A 112 -10.88 -10.53 -9.34
C GLY A 112 -11.95 -11.10 -8.42
N ASP A 113 -11.69 -11.14 -7.13
CA ASP A 113 -12.63 -11.63 -6.14
C ASP A 113 -13.83 -10.70 -5.91
N GLY A 114 -14.70 -11.08 -4.96
CA GLY A 114 -15.92 -10.33 -4.65
C GLY A 114 -15.66 -8.91 -4.15
N SER A 115 -14.61 -8.72 -3.35
CA SER A 115 -14.20 -7.41 -2.82
C SER A 115 -13.63 -6.53 -3.94
N LEU A 116 -12.70 -7.05 -4.72
CA LEU A 116 -12.10 -6.29 -5.82
C LEU A 116 -13.15 -5.85 -6.87
N ARG A 117 -14.13 -6.71 -7.17
CA ARG A 117 -15.23 -6.38 -8.09
C ARG A 117 -16.23 -5.33 -7.58
N SER A 118 -16.08 -4.84 -6.35
CA SER A 118 -16.87 -3.73 -5.82
C SER A 118 -16.16 -2.38 -5.90
N ARG A 119 -14.85 -2.37 -6.19
CA ARG A 119 -14.02 -1.16 -6.21
C ARG A 119 -14.16 -0.40 -7.53
N PRO A 120 -14.18 0.96 -7.52
CA PRO A 120 -14.35 1.76 -8.73
C PRO A 120 -13.13 1.69 -9.66
N GLN A 121 -13.40 1.64 -10.98
CA GLN A 121 -12.43 1.70 -12.07
C GLN A 121 -12.83 2.76 -13.13
N GLY A 122 -14.00 3.36 -13.00
CA GLY A 122 -14.61 4.23 -14.01
C GLY A 122 -13.68 5.30 -14.60
N PRO A 123 -12.98 6.13 -13.78
CA PRO A 123 -12.10 7.16 -14.32
C PRO A 123 -10.95 6.61 -15.17
N LEU A 124 -10.38 5.46 -14.80
CA LEU A 124 -9.32 4.83 -15.59
C LEU A 124 -9.85 4.28 -16.92
N LEU A 125 -11.05 3.70 -16.91
CA LEU A 125 -11.69 3.21 -18.15
C LEU A 125 -11.96 4.36 -19.11
N ALA A 126 -12.48 5.49 -18.62
CA ALA A 126 -12.71 6.69 -19.42
C ALA A 126 -11.40 7.23 -20.03
N ALA A 127 -10.33 7.28 -19.23
CA ALA A 127 -9.02 7.71 -19.70
C ALA A 127 -8.47 6.81 -20.84
N VAL A 128 -8.63 5.49 -20.76
CA VAL A 128 -8.25 4.58 -21.85
C VAL A 128 -9.04 4.88 -23.14
N GLU A 129 -10.32 5.23 -23.03
CA GLU A 129 -11.13 5.62 -24.19
C GLU A 129 -10.67 6.97 -24.78
N GLU A 130 -10.35 7.95 -23.95
CA GLU A 130 -9.79 9.25 -24.41
C GLU A 130 -8.45 9.09 -25.12
N LEU A 131 -7.63 8.10 -24.71
CA LEU A 131 -6.35 7.77 -25.33
C LEU A 131 -6.46 6.91 -26.60
N GLY A 132 -7.67 6.67 -27.12
CA GLY A 132 -7.89 5.97 -28.39
C GLY A 132 -8.16 4.48 -28.27
N GLY A 133 -8.10 3.90 -27.06
CA GLY A 133 -8.51 2.52 -26.78
C GLY A 133 -10.01 2.37 -26.58
N ARG A 134 -10.42 1.18 -26.12
CA ARG A 134 -11.78 0.93 -25.63
C ARG A 134 -11.70 0.27 -24.27
N ALA A 135 -12.45 0.77 -23.29
CA ALA A 135 -12.51 0.16 -21.98
C ALA A 135 -13.91 0.27 -21.36
N GLU A 136 -14.44 -0.85 -20.88
CA GLU A 136 -15.78 -0.86 -20.31
C GLU A 136 -15.93 -1.87 -19.16
N SER A 137 -16.80 -1.54 -18.22
CA SER A 137 -17.28 -2.49 -17.22
C SER A 137 -18.35 -3.40 -17.85
N THR A 138 -18.20 -4.72 -17.69
CA THR A 138 -19.18 -5.69 -18.23
C THR A 138 -20.60 -5.50 -17.66
N ARG A 139 -20.71 -4.83 -16.50
CA ARG A 139 -21.98 -4.51 -15.85
C ARG A 139 -22.43 -3.07 -16.06
N GLY A 140 -21.66 -2.25 -16.77
CA GLY A 140 -21.93 -0.84 -17.01
C GLY A 140 -21.95 0.05 -15.77
N ASN A 141 -21.28 -0.37 -14.69
CA ASN A 141 -21.26 0.32 -13.41
C ASN A 141 -19.85 0.84 -12.98
N GLY A 142 -18.88 0.80 -13.92
CA GLY A 142 -17.52 1.24 -13.64
C GLY A 142 -16.71 0.30 -12.72
N GLN A 143 -17.17 -0.93 -12.52
CA GLN A 143 -16.54 -1.94 -11.67
C GLN A 143 -16.21 -3.20 -12.48
N ALA A 144 -15.25 -4.01 -11.98
CA ALA A 144 -14.87 -5.27 -12.64
C ALA A 144 -16.03 -6.30 -12.63
N PRO A 145 -16.06 -7.26 -13.58
CA PRO A 145 -15.08 -7.47 -14.64
C PRO A 145 -15.05 -6.33 -15.64
N ILE A 146 -13.86 -6.00 -16.16
CA ILE A 146 -13.64 -4.97 -17.16
C ILE A 146 -13.07 -5.57 -18.45
N VAL A 147 -13.38 -4.94 -19.56
CA VAL A 147 -12.87 -5.27 -20.89
C VAL A 147 -12.03 -4.10 -21.35
N VAL A 148 -10.80 -4.37 -21.79
CA VAL A 148 -9.88 -3.37 -22.34
C VAL A 148 -9.44 -3.83 -23.73
N GLU A 149 -9.50 -2.93 -24.70
CA GLU A 149 -9.06 -3.18 -26.08
C GLU A 149 -8.08 -2.05 -26.48
N GLY A 150 -6.85 -2.43 -26.77
CA GLY A 150 -5.79 -1.55 -27.25
C GLY A 150 -5.41 -1.85 -28.70
N PRO A 151 -4.33 -1.24 -29.20
CA PRO A 151 -3.45 -0.32 -28.47
C PRO A 151 -4.04 1.09 -28.36
N ILE A 152 -3.65 1.80 -27.28
CA ILE A 152 -3.91 3.24 -27.14
C ILE A 152 -2.89 4.04 -27.95
N ASP A 153 -3.28 5.25 -28.37
CA ASP A 153 -2.42 6.16 -29.15
C ASP A 153 -1.56 7.06 -28.25
N GLY A 154 -2.05 7.41 -27.06
CA GLY A 154 -1.49 8.41 -26.16
C GLY A 154 -2.22 9.76 -26.25
N GLY A 155 -1.65 10.79 -25.60
CA GLY A 155 -2.20 12.16 -25.59
C GLY A 155 -2.59 12.66 -24.22
N GLY A 156 -3.48 13.66 -24.15
CA GLY A 156 -3.95 14.27 -22.91
C GLY A 156 -5.26 13.65 -22.43
N VAL A 157 -5.40 13.46 -21.10
CA VAL A 157 -6.64 13.02 -20.45
C VAL A 157 -6.92 13.87 -19.22
N SER A 158 -8.22 13.99 -18.86
CA SER A 158 -8.64 14.63 -17.62
C SER A 158 -9.27 13.61 -16.68
N MET A 159 -8.92 13.66 -15.39
CA MET A 159 -9.50 12.74 -14.42
C MET A 159 -9.59 13.34 -13.02
N PRO A 160 -10.52 12.85 -12.17
CA PRO A 160 -10.57 13.23 -10.77
C PRO A 160 -9.35 12.70 -10.01
N GLY A 161 -8.72 13.55 -9.17
CA GLY A 161 -7.58 13.19 -8.32
C GLY A 161 -7.97 12.53 -6.99
N ASP A 162 -9.24 12.60 -6.60
CA ASP A 162 -9.75 12.19 -5.29
C ASP A 162 -10.21 10.73 -5.21
N VAL A 163 -10.12 9.95 -6.29
CA VAL A 163 -10.53 8.54 -6.31
C VAL A 163 -9.36 7.58 -6.08
N SER A 164 -8.31 7.66 -6.88
CA SER A 164 -7.13 6.79 -6.73
C SER A 164 -5.92 7.29 -7.52
N SER A 165 -4.82 7.55 -6.82
CA SER A 165 -3.50 7.85 -7.43
C SER A 165 -2.96 6.71 -8.32
N GLN A 166 -3.46 5.48 -8.14
CA GLN A 166 -3.05 4.33 -8.97
C GLN A 166 -3.57 4.43 -10.42
N PHE A 167 -4.59 5.26 -10.69
CA PHE A 167 -5.03 5.54 -12.05
C PHE A 167 -3.96 6.34 -12.79
N VAL A 168 -3.43 7.38 -12.14
CA VAL A 168 -2.30 8.18 -12.67
C VAL A 168 -1.09 7.27 -12.89
N THR A 169 -0.72 6.46 -11.90
CA THR A 169 0.37 5.49 -12.00
C THR A 169 0.23 4.58 -13.23
N SER A 170 -0.97 4.01 -13.45
CA SER A 170 -1.26 3.12 -14.57
C SER A 170 -0.98 3.78 -15.92
N LEU A 171 -1.44 5.04 -16.06
CA LEU A 171 -1.29 5.83 -17.28
C LEU A 171 0.14 6.28 -17.52
N LEU A 172 0.86 6.70 -16.48
CA LEU A 172 2.28 7.07 -16.59
C LEU A 172 3.13 5.87 -17.01
N MET A 173 2.92 4.70 -16.38
CA MET A 173 3.68 3.51 -16.70
C MET A 173 3.42 3.02 -18.14
N ALA A 174 2.18 3.03 -18.61
CA ALA A 174 1.85 2.62 -19.97
C ALA A 174 2.22 3.70 -21.00
N GLY A 175 2.03 4.97 -20.65
CA GLY A 175 2.23 6.11 -21.54
C GLY A 175 3.65 6.29 -22.05
N ALA A 176 4.66 5.84 -21.31
CA ALA A 176 6.05 5.83 -21.77
C ALA A 176 6.26 5.03 -23.07
N LEU A 177 5.43 4.02 -23.31
CA LEU A 177 5.58 3.04 -24.38
C LEU A 177 4.77 3.39 -25.64
N VAL A 178 3.94 4.43 -25.60
CA VAL A 178 3.20 4.93 -26.77
C VAL A 178 3.91 6.14 -27.39
N ASP A 179 3.67 6.40 -28.68
CA ASP A 179 4.45 7.41 -29.41
C ASP A 179 4.23 8.85 -28.89
N GLU A 180 2.99 9.21 -28.50
CA GLU A 180 2.63 10.56 -28.05
C GLU A 180 2.88 10.81 -26.56
N GLY A 181 3.18 9.74 -25.78
CA GLY A 181 3.20 9.82 -24.33
C GLY A 181 1.80 10.02 -23.73
N VAL A 182 1.75 10.32 -22.44
CA VAL A 182 0.48 10.63 -21.75
C VAL A 182 0.64 11.85 -20.85
N GLU A 183 -0.31 12.77 -20.93
CA GLU A 183 -0.45 13.91 -20.01
C GLU A 183 -1.78 13.79 -19.26
N VAL A 184 -1.69 13.72 -17.94
CA VAL A 184 -2.85 13.59 -17.04
C VAL A 184 -3.14 14.92 -16.38
N HIS A 185 -4.30 15.51 -16.67
CA HIS A 185 -4.80 16.72 -16.00
C HIS A 185 -5.74 16.33 -14.85
N LEU A 186 -5.46 16.81 -13.65
CA LEU A 186 -6.25 16.54 -12.46
C LEU A 186 -7.37 17.58 -12.32
N GLU A 187 -8.62 17.13 -12.29
CA GLU A 187 -9.80 17.99 -12.12
C GLU A 187 -10.03 18.38 -10.65
N THR A 188 -9.53 17.57 -9.72
CA THR A 188 -9.60 17.77 -8.26
C THR A 188 -8.22 17.54 -7.65
N GLU A 189 -8.02 17.97 -6.41
CA GLU A 189 -6.79 17.73 -5.67
C GLU A 189 -6.47 16.21 -5.60
N LEU A 190 -5.24 15.85 -5.90
CA LEU A 190 -4.82 14.44 -5.84
C LEU A 190 -4.73 13.98 -4.38
N LYS A 191 -5.50 12.96 -4.04
CA LYS A 191 -5.35 12.22 -2.79
C LYS A 191 -4.29 11.12 -2.96
N SER A 192 -3.53 10.89 -1.89
CA SER A 192 -2.44 9.89 -1.91
C SER A 192 -1.35 10.23 -2.96
N ALA A 193 -1.01 11.52 -3.14
CA ALA A 193 0.01 12.00 -4.07
C ALA A 193 1.36 11.26 -3.93
N PRO A 194 1.89 10.94 -2.73
CA PRO A 194 3.14 10.20 -2.57
C PRO A 194 3.19 8.85 -3.30
N TYR A 195 2.04 8.24 -3.61
CA TYR A 195 2.05 7.01 -4.42
C TYR A 195 2.34 7.28 -5.91
N VAL A 196 2.14 8.51 -6.39
CA VAL A 196 2.64 8.92 -7.72
C VAL A 196 4.13 9.24 -7.63
N ASP A 197 4.60 9.85 -6.53
CA ASP A 197 6.04 10.08 -6.32
C ASP A 197 6.84 8.76 -6.32
N ILE A 198 6.31 7.70 -5.68
CA ILE A 198 6.85 6.32 -5.79
C ILE A 198 6.94 5.89 -7.26
N THR A 199 5.95 6.24 -8.08
CA THR A 199 5.95 5.88 -9.50
C THR A 199 7.01 6.66 -10.25
N LEU A 200 7.14 7.98 -10.02
CA LEU A 200 8.16 8.80 -10.65
C LEU A 200 9.58 8.36 -10.29
N GLU A 201 9.83 8.06 -9.00
CA GLU A 201 11.13 7.52 -8.53
C GLU A 201 11.47 6.19 -9.21
N LEU A 202 10.49 5.29 -9.34
CA LEU A 202 10.71 4.01 -10.02
C LEU A 202 10.90 4.18 -11.52
N LEU A 203 10.14 5.06 -12.18
CA LEU A 203 10.28 5.33 -13.62
C LEU A 203 11.68 5.89 -13.92
N ASP A 204 12.20 6.82 -13.11
CA ASP A 204 13.56 7.32 -13.21
C ASP A 204 14.61 6.19 -13.07
N ALA A 205 14.42 5.28 -12.09
CA ALA A 205 15.30 4.12 -11.90
C ALA A 205 15.29 3.14 -13.10
N PHE A 206 14.21 3.14 -13.88
CA PHE A 206 14.07 2.37 -15.12
C PHE A 206 14.36 3.20 -16.39
N GLY A 207 14.93 4.40 -16.23
CA GLY A 207 15.36 5.26 -17.35
C GLY A 207 14.22 5.97 -18.09
N VAL A 208 13.02 6.04 -17.49
CA VAL A 208 11.81 6.66 -18.06
C VAL A 208 11.64 8.08 -17.52
N ASP A 209 11.56 9.06 -18.43
CA ASP A 209 11.33 10.48 -18.11
C ASP A 209 9.83 10.76 -17.92
N ALA A 210 9.46 11.00 -16.68
CA ALA A 210 8.12 11.40 -16.26
C ALA A 210 8.20 12.44 -15.13
N HIS A 211 7.28 13.39 -15.10
CA HIS A 211 7.33 14.49 -14.13
C HIS A 211 5.95 15.05 -13.80
N GLU A 212 5.89 15.78 -12.70
CA GLU A 212 4.74 16.60 -12.31
C GLU A 212 4.66 17.86 -13.20
N THR A 213 3.43 18.27 -13.52
CA THR A 213 3.12 19.51 -14.22
C THR A 213 2.35 20.47 -13.30
N ASP A 214 1.97 21.65 -13.79
CA ASP A 214 1.23 22.62 -12.97
C ASP A 214 -0.15 22.12 -12.52
N ASP A 215 -0.75 21.18 -13.27
CA ASP A 215 -2.10 20.67 -13.05
C ASP A 215 -2.23 19.13 -13.09
N GLY A 216 -1.11 18.42 -13.01
CA GLY A 216 -1.11 16.96 -13.05
C GLY A 216 0.26 16.34 -13.30
N TYR A 217 0.34 15.40 -14.24
CA TYR A 217 1.55 14.61 -14.51
C TYR A 217 1.70 14.33 -15.99
N ARG A 218 2.96 14.20 -16.42
CA ARG A 218 3.30 13.87 -17.81
C ARG A 218 4.39 12.81 -17.87
N VAL A 219 4.27 11.89 -18.82
CA VAL A 219 5.33 10.99 -19.27
C VAL A 219 5.55 11.20 -20.76
N GLU A 220 6.79 11.36 -21.16
CA GLU A 220 7.15 11.45 -22.58
C GLU A 220 6.96 10.10 -23.27
N GLY A 221 6.60 10.13 -24.56
CA GLY A 221 6.35 8.92 -25.33
C GLY A 221 7.59 8.35 -26.02
N GLY A 222 7.45 7.15 -26.60
CA GLY A 222 8.49 6.48 -27.36
C GLY A 222 9.72 6.08 -26.55
N GLN A 223 9.55 5.88 -25.25
CA GLN A 223 10.62 5.51 -24.34
C GLN A 223 10.72 3.97 -24.17
N PHE A 224 11.78 3.54 -23.51
CA PHE A 224 12.04 2.14 -23.19
C PHE A 224 12.38 2.02 -21.72
N TYR A 225 11.94 0.94 -21.10
CA TYR A 225 12.29 0.60 -19.73
C TYR A 225 13.64 -0.11 -19.72
N GLU A 226 14.64 0.48 -19.10
CA GLU A 226 15.98 -0.09 -18.95
C GLU A 226 16.52 0.24 -17.56
N PRO A 227 16.39 -0.69 -16.58
CA PRO A 227 16.89 -0.41 -15.24
C PRO A 227 18.41 -0.34 -15.22
N THR A 228 18.96 0.54 -14.39
CA THR A 228 20.40 0.69 -14.22
C THR A 228 21.04 -0.66 -13.84
N ASP A 229 22.07 -1.06 -14.54
CA ASP A 229 22.77 -2.34 -14.37
C ASP A 229 21.88 -3.61 -14.51
N GLY A 230 20.65 -3.49 -15.02
CA GLY A 230 19.70 -4.56 -15.14
C GLY A 230 19.04 -4.99 -13.81
N GLU A 231 19.13 -4.17 -12.77
CA GLU A 231 18.74 -4.51 -11.41
C GLU A 231 17.88 -3.42 -10.77
N TYR A 232 16.98 -3.82 -9.87
CA TYR A 232 16.21 -2.92 -9.03
C TYR A 232 16.08 -3.47 -7.61
N HIS A 233 16.31 -2.65 -6.58
CA HIS A 233 16.19 -3.02 -5.18
C HIS A 233 14.93 -2.37 -4.57
N VAL A 234 14.01 -3.21 -4.10
CA VAL A 234 12.79 -2.75 -3.44
C VAL A 234 13.10 -2.24 -2.03
N PRO A 235 12.74 -1.00 -1.69
CA PRO A 235 12.95 -0.46 -0.36
C PRO A 235 12.01 -1.10 0.68
N GLY A 236 12.33 -0.93 1.97
CA GLY A 236 11.45 -1.32 3.07
C GLY A 236 10.10 -0.58 3.04
N ASP A 237 9.05 -1.22 3.53
CA ASP A 237 7.68 -0.71 3.52
C ASP A 237 7.38 0.16 4.73
N PHE A 238 7.31 1.49 4.57
CA PHE A 238 6.99 2.39 5.67
C PHE A 238 5.56 2.25 6.20
N SER A 239 4.62 1.78 5.40
CA SER A 239 3.31 1.39 5.91
C SER A 239 3.42 0.28 6.96
N SER A 240 4.24 -0.73 6.69
CA SER A 240 4.49 -1.86 7.62
C SER A 240 5.42 -1.47 8.76
N ILE A 241 6.45 -0.65 8.50
CA ILE A 241 7.34 -0.05 9.52
C ILE A 241 6.50 0.69 10.57
N SER A 242 5.42 1.37 10.16
CA SER A 242 4.56 2.14 11.05
C SER A 242 4.03 1.30 12.21
N TYR A 243 3.67 0.03 11.98
CA TYR A 243 3.18 -0.87 13.04
C TYR A 243 4.28 -1.30 14.00
N LEU A 244 5.50 -1.52 13.52
CA LEU A 244 6.64 -1.87 14.36
C LEU A 244 7.05 -0.68 15.24
N LEU A 245 7.08 0.53 14.69
CA LEU A 245 7.34 1.75 15.45
C LEU A 245 6.21 2.04 16.44
N ALA A 246 4.96 1.88 16.04
CA ALA A 246 3.82 2.03 16.94
C ALA A 246 3.87 1.00 18.07
N ALA A 247 4.17 -0.27 17.78
CA ALA A 247 4.34 -1.32 18.80
C ALA A 247 5.44 -0.96 19.79
N GLY A 248 6.59 -0.47 19.33
CA GLY A 248 7.67 0.01 20.19
C GLY A 248 7.27 1.23 21.03
N ALA A 249 6.51 2.18 20.45
CA ALA A 249 6.05 3.37 21.19
C ALA A 249 5.05 3.05 22.31
N VAL A 250 4.20 2.02 22.14
CA VAL A 250 3.21 1.64 23.15
C VAL A 250 3.69 0.57 24.13
N ALA A 251 4.61 -0.31 23.72
CA ALA A 251 5.02 -1.50 24.48
C ALA A 251 6.54 -1.73 24.57
N GLY A 252 7.38 -0.86 23.99
CA GLY A 252 8.84 -1.01 24.02
C GLY A 252 9.43 -0.98 25.43
N ASP A 253 10.55 -1.70 25.65
CA ASP A 253 11.31 -1.62 26.89
C ASP A 253 12.09 -0.29 26.93
N PRO A 254 11.95 0.52 27.98
CA PRO A 254 12.71 1.78 28.10
C PRO A 254 14.24 1.60 28.20
N ALA A 255 14.72 0.40 28.54
CA ALA A 255 16.15 0.10 28.66
C ALA A 255 16.74 -0.52 27.38
N GLU A 256 15.89 -1.10 26.52
CA GLU A 256 16.30 -1.74 25.27
C GLU A 256 15.24 -1.47 24.18
N ALA A 257 15.43 -0.37 23.45
CA ALA A 257 14.50 0.08 22.42
C ALA A 257 14.26 -0.96 21.32
N VAL A 258 13.07 -0.92 20.72
CA VAL A 258 12.78 -1.64 19.47
C VAL A 258 13.56 -0.96 18.34
N ARG A 259 14.32 -1.75 17.59
CA ARG A 259 15.11 -1.32 16.44
C ARG A 259 14.49 -1.90 15.16
N VAL A 260 14.18 -1.05 14.19
CA VAL A 260 13.62 -1.44 12.89
C VAL A 260 14.65 -1.16 11.81
N GLU A 261 15.10 -2.21 11.11
CA GLU A 261 16.03 -2.15 9.99
C GLU A 261 15.30 -2.09 8.66
N SER A 262 16.00 -1.74 7.58
CA SER A 262 15.47 -1.50 6.22
C SER A 262 14.57 -0.26 6.12
N ALA A 263 14.67 0.67 7.07
CA ALA A 263 13.96 1.95 7.09
C ALA A 263 14.72 3.03 6.29
N TYR A 264 15.10 2.74 5.05
CA TYR A 264 15.76 3.73 4.18
C TYR A 264 14.78 4.77 3.68
N PRO A 265 15.20 6.04 3.49
CA PRO A 265 14.38 7.06 2.85
C PRO A 265 13.90 6.62 1.45
N SER A 266 12.67 6.97 1.13
CA SER A 266 12.06 6.73 -0.18
C SER A 266 10.91 7.72 -0.37
N ALA A 267 10.30 7.75 -1.55
CA ALA A 267 9.14 8.60 -1.85
C ALA A 267 7.84 8.18 -1.13
N GLN A 268 7.88 7.19 -0.22
CA GLN A 268 6.71 6.76 0.53
C GLN A 268 6.21 7.86 1.48
N GLY A 269 4.96 8.30 1.32
CA GLY A 269 4.33 9.27 2.22
C GLY A 269 4.26 8.79 3.67
N ASP A 270 4.17 7.47 3.87
CA ASP A 270 4.06 6.84 5.19
C ASP A 270 5.34 6.98 6.05
N THR A 271 6.45 7.53 5.51
CA THR A 271 7.57 8.03 6.31
C THR A 271 7.14 9.08 7.34
N ALA A 272 5.99 9.72 7.11
CA ALA A 272 5.35 10.66 8.03
C ALA A 272 5.08 10.07 9.42
N ILE A 273 5.01 8.72 9.55
CA ILE A 273 4.82 8.08 10.86
C ILE A 273 5.88 8.50 11.88
N VAL A 274 7.13 8.74 11.46
CA VAL A 274 8.20 9.19 12.36
C VAL A 274 7.84 10.55 12.96
N SER A 275 7.45 11.52 12.13
CA SER A 275 7.06 12.85 12.61
C SER A 275 5.75 12.85 13.39
N ILE A 276 4.82 11.94 13.09
CA ILE A 276 3.59 11.75 13.87
C ILE A 276 3.94 11.26 15.27
N LEU A 277 4.80 10.24 15.40
CA LEU A 277 5.26 9.73 16.68
C LEU A 277 6.01 10.79 17.49
N GLU A 278 6.89 11.57 16.87
CA GLU A 278 7.57 12.71 17.53
C GLU A 278 6.56 13.73 18.07
N ARG A 279 5.55 14.10 17.29
CA ARG A 279 4.47 15.02 17.71
C ARG A 279 3.61 14.44 18.84
N MET A 280 3.41 13.13 18.87
CA MET A 280 2.74 12.43 19.97
C MET A 280 3.62 12.32 21.21
N GLY A 281 4.89 12.71 21.14
CA GLY A 281 5.84 12.68 22.27
C GLY A 281 6.60 11.35 22.41
N ALA A 282 6.59 10.51 21.39
CA ALA A 282 7.39 9.29 21.37
C ALA A 282 8.89 9.61 21.30
N ASN A 283 9.69 8.81 21.99
CA ASN A 283 11.14 8.80 21.83
C ASN A 283 11.51 7.92 20.63
N VAL A 284 11.52 8.53 19.45
CA VAL A 284 11.83 7.87 18.17
C VAL A 284 13.05 8.54 17.53
N GLU A 285 13.99 7.73 17.02
CA GLU A 285 15.16 8.21 16.29
C GLU A 285 15.23 7.49 14.93
N TRP A 286 15.44 8.23 13.85
CA TRP A 286 15.61 7.68 12.52
C TRP A 286 16.96 8.03 11.92
N ASN A 287 17.87 7.07 11.88
CA ASN A 287 19.12 7.16 11.14
C ASN A 287 18.86 6.77 9.67
N ARG A 288 18.74 7.80 8.83
CA ARG A 288 18.40 7.66 7.41
C ARG A 288 19.53 7.03 6.59
N ASP A 289 20.78 7.30 6.97
CA ASP A 289 21.96 6.80 6.25
C ASP A 289 22.13 5.28 6.44
N ASP A 290 21.84 4.79 7.63
CA ASP A 290 21.93 3.37 7.97
C ASP A 290 20.61 2.61 7.72
N GLY A 291 19.52 3.32 7.40
CA GLY A 291 18.19 2.73 7.20
C GLY A 291 17.63 2.11 8.48
N VAL A 292 17.79 2.78 9.62
CA VAL A 292 17.40 2.25 10.93
C VAL A 292 16.56 3.26 11.69
N ALA A 293 15.42 2.82 12.18
CA ALA A 293 14.62 3.56 13.14
C ALA A 293 14.58 2.85 14.49
N THR A 294 14.66 3.61 15.59
CA THR A 294 14.58 3.09 16.95
C THR A 294 13.49 3.80 17.72
N VAL A 295 12.79 3.08 18.58
CA VAL A 295 11.71 3.62 19.40
C VAL A 295 11.58 2.84 20.70
N ASP A 296 11.30 3.54 21.80
CA ASP A 296 10.98 2.94 23.08
C ASP A 296 9.62 3.41 23.62
N ARG A 297 9.11 2.74 24.63
CA ARG A 297 7.84 3.06 25.25
C ARG A 297 7.82 4.49 25.76
N SER A 298 6.80 5.24 25.33
CA SER A 298 6.65 6.66 25.62
C SER A 298 5.27 6.98 26.17
N ALA A 299 5.16 8.08 26.91
CA ALA A 299 3.87 8.66 27.29
C ALA A 299 3.35 9.47 26.09
N LEU A 300 2.43 8.87 25.34
CA LEU A 300 1.89 9.48 24.14
C LEU A 300 0.78 10.49 24.47
N SER A 301 0.71 11.57 23.69
CA SER A 301 -0.35 12.57 23.74
C SER A 301 -1.10 12.62 22.42
N GLY A 302 -2.40 12.86 22.47
CA GLY A 302 -3.24 13.00 21.28
C GLY A 302 -2.81 14.15 20.38
N VAL A 303 -2.96 13.97 19.08
CA VAL A 303 -2.60 14.94 18.04
C VAL A 303 -3.61 14.92 16.90
N GLU A 304 -3.65 15.98 16.10
CA GLU A 304 -4.38 15.98 14.84
C GLU A 304 -3.46 15.49 13.72
N VAL A 305 -3.96 14.55 12.91
CA VAL A 305 -3.23 13.96 11.77
C VAL A 305 -4.11 14.02 10.53
N ASP A 306 -3.61 14.67 9.49
CA ASP A 306 -4.19 14.64 8.15
C ASP A 306 -3.66 13.41 7.41
N VAL A 307 -4.56 12.53 6.95
CA VAL A 307 -4.21 11.30 6.24
C VAL A 307 -4.55 11.35 4.75
N GLY A 308 -4.80 12.55 4.20
CA GLY A 308 -5.08 12.75 2.78
C GLY A 308 -4.03 12.11 1.87
N ASP A 309 -2.76 12.27 2.24
CA ASP A 309 -1.60 11.71 1.52
C ASP A 309 -1.10 10.36 2.08
N THR A 310 -1.54 9.99 3.28
CA THR A 310 -1.08 8.80 3.99
C THR A 310 -2.23 7.92 4.49
N PRO A 311 -3.17 7.52 3.61
CA PRO A 311 -4.39 6.80 4.02
C PRO A 311 -4.09 5.48 4.73
N ASP A 312 -2.95 4.89 4.46
CA ASP A 312 -2.53 3.61 5.03
C ASP A 312 -2.03 3.75 6.48
N LEU A 313 -1.74 4.96 6.94
CA LEU A 313 -1.41 5.24 8.34
C LEU A 313 -2.63 5.39 9.25
N LEU A 314 -3.87 5.57 8.71
CA LEU A 314 -5.06 5.73 9.53
C LEU A 314 -5.21 4.66 10.62
N PRO A 315 -5.12 3.34 10.32
CA PRO A 315 -5.26 2.31 11.33
C PRO A 315 -4.18 2.36 12.41
N THR A 316 -2.92 2.62 12.02
CA THR A 316 -1.79 2.76 12.97
C THR A 316 -2.00 3.95 13.89
N VAL A 317 -2.36 5.11 13.35
CA VAL A 317 -2.61 6.34 14.12
C VAL A 317 -3.81 6.16 15.04
N ALA A 318 -4.85 5.45 14.60
CA ALA A 318 -6.01 5.14 15.41
C ALA A 318 -5.64 4.26 16.62
N ALA A 319 -4.82 3.23 16.42
CA ALA A 319 -4.33 2.40 17.51
C ALA A 319 -3.46 3.19 18.52
N LEU A 320 -2.56 4.06 18.02
CA LEU A 320 -1.78 4.98 18.86
C LEU A 320 -2.68 5.94 19.63
N GLY A 321 -3.70 6.52 18.97
CA GLY A 321 -4.67 7.44 19.59
C GLY A 321 -5.48 6.80 20.72
N ALA A 322 -5.76 5.49 20.62
CA ALA A 322 -6.48 4.76 21.66
C ALA A 322 -5.65 4.57 22.96
N VAL A 323 -4.33 4.67 22.86
CA VAL A 323 -3.39 4.57 24.00
C VAL A 323 -2.94 5.93 24.50
N ALA A 324 -2.96 6.98 23.67
CA ALA A 324 -2.45 8.30 23.97
C ALA A 324 -3.37 9.07 24.97
N ASP A 325 -2.78 9.93 25.79
CA ASP A 325 -3.54 10.85 26.63
C ASP A 325 -4.18 11.97 25.77
N GLY A 326 -5.45 12.26 25.99
CA GLY A 326 -6.19 13.32 25.32
C GLY A 326 -6.87 12.88 24.03
N GLU A 327 -7.04 13.80 23.09
CA GLU A 327 -7.79 13.59 21.86
C GLU A 327 -6.86 13.49 20.66
N THR A 328 -6.96 12.37 19.91
CA THR A 328 -6.36 12.21 18.58
C THR A 328 -7.45 12.39 17.53
N ARG A 329 -7.20 13.27 16.57
CA ARG A 329 -8.11 13.57 15.46
C ARG A 329 -7.45 13.17 14.16
N ILE A 330 -8.06 12.26 13.43
CA ILE A 330 -7.62 11.85 12.10
C ILE A 330 -8.58 12.47 11.10
N VAL A 331 -8.08 13.38 10.27
CA VAL A 331 -8.89 14.16 9.33
C VAL A 331 -8.55 13.84 7.88
N ASN A 332 -9.42 14.28 6.95
CA ASN A 332 -9.24 14.08 5.52
C ASN A 332 -9.20 12.58 5.14
N CYS A 333 -10.09 11.80 5.73
CA CYS A 333 -10.07 10.32 5.67
C CYS A 333 -11.24 9.70 4.88
N GLU A 334 -12.13 10.49 4.24
CA GLU A 334 -13.28 9.96 3.49
C GLU A 334 -12.87 8.90 2.45
N HIS A 335 -11.78 9.15 1.69
CA HIS A 335 -11.29 8.23 0.65
C HIS A 335 -10.74 6.89 1.22
N VAL A 336 -10.44 6.83 2.53
CA VAL A 336 -9.98 5.61 3.21
C VAL A 336 -11.13 4.61 3.38
N ARG A 337 -12.38 5.05 3.29
CA ARG A 337 -13.58 4.19 3.34
C ARG A 337 -13.73 3.26 2.14
N TYR A 338 -13.05 3.57 1.03
CA TYR A 338 -13.15 2.84 -0.24
C TYR A 338 -11.95 1.89 -0.47
N LYS A 339 -11.23 1.52 0.60
CA LYS A 339 -10.10 0.58 0.55
C LYS A 339 -10.59 -0.87 0.61
N GLU A 340 -9.81 -1.78 1.20
CA GLU A 340 -10.16 -3.20 1.39
C GLU A 340 -11.46 -3.35 2.20
N THR A 341 -11.61 -2.50 3.19
CA THR A 341 -12.82 -2.29 3.99
C THR A 341 -13.03 -0.79 4.24
N ASP A 342 -14.15 -0.38 4.81
CA ASP A 342 -14.31 0.97 5.40
C ASP A 342 -13.46 1.05 6.68
N ARG A 343 -12.17 1.42 6.51
CA ARG A 343 -11.21 1.44 7.61
C ARG A 343 -11.57 2.43 8.69
N VAL A 344 -12.30 3.50 8.37
CA VAL A 344 -12.75 4.51 9.36
C VAL A 344 -13.78 3.89 10.28
N ALA A 345 -14.85 3.31 9.72
CA ALA A 345 -15.91 2.67 10.49
C ALA A 345 -15.39 1.46 11.28
N VAL A 346 -14.60 0.60 10.63
CA VAL A 346 -14.06 -0.61 11.27
C VAL A 346 -13.14 -0.28 12.44
N MET A 347 -12.21 0.68 12.28
CA MET A 347 -11.35 1.08 13.41
C MET A 347 -12.16 1.71 14.55
N ALA A 348 -13.22 2.47 14.23
CA ALA A 348 -14.12 3.01 15.26
C ALA A 348 -14.79 1.89 16.06
N ASP A 349 -15.37 0.91 15.38
CA ASP A 349 -16.12 -0.18 16.00
C ASP A 349 -15.20 -1.11 16.82
N GLU A 350 -14.06 -1.50 16.26
CA GLU A 350 -13.17 -2.46 16.92
C GLU A 350 -12.41 -1.85 18.10
N LEU A 351 -11.96 -0.59 18.00
CA LEU A 351 -11.35 0.10 19.15
C LEU A 351 -12.40 0.37 20.25
N ALA A 352 -13.65 0.68 19.90
CA ALA A 352 -14.74 0.79 20.87
C ALA A 352 -15.03 -0.54 21.56
N THR A 353 -14.94 -1.68 20.85
CA THR A 353 -15.04 -3.03 21.42
C THR A 353 -13.95 -3.29 22.47
N LEU A 354 -12.75 -2.75 22.26
CA LEU A 354 -11.66 -2.78 23.26
C LEU A 354 -11.80 -1.71 24.36
N GLY A 355 -12.88 -0.93 24.35
CA GLY A 355 -13.19 0.05 25.40
C GLY A 355 -12.66 1.46 25.13
N ALA A 356 -12.13 1.78 23.96
CA ALA A 356 -11.76 3.14 23.60
C ALA A 356 -12.99 4.02 23.37
N THR A 357 -12.88 5.32 23.66
CA THR A 357 -13.90 6.31 23.32
C THR A 357 -13.63 6.84 21.92
N VAL A 358 -14.51 6.51 20.96
CA VAL A 358 -14.32 6.85 19.54
C VAL A 358 -15.59 7.56 19.01
N GLU A 359 -15.40 8.60 18.23
CA GLU A 359 -16.46 9.29 17.47
C GLU A 359 -16.11 9.24 15.98
N GLU A 360 -16.99 8.61 15.20
CA GLU A 360 -16.86 8.49 13.74
C GLU A 360 -17.68 9.61 13.06
N HIS A 361 -17.05 10.30 12.09
CA HIS A 361 -17.68 11.26 11.19
C HIS A 361 -17.35 10.89 9.74
N GLU A 362 -18.00 11.53 8.77
CA GLU A 362 -17.83 11.23 7.34
C GLU A 362 -16.36 11.29 6.87
N ASP A 363 -15.66 12.36 7.25
CA ASP A 363 -14.26 12.65 6.86
C ASP A 363 -13.32 12.81 8.08
N GLU A 364 -13.72 12.29 9.24
CA GLU A 364 -12.95 12.44 10.48
C GLU A 364 -13.19 11.26 11.42
N LEU A 365 -12.13 10.83 12.11
CA LEU A 365 -12.18 9.88 13.22
C LEU A 365 -11.54 10.51 14.46
N VAL A 366 -12.31 10.62 15.53
CA VAL A 366 -11.87 11.22 16.81
C VAL A 366 -11.75 10.13 17.87
N ILE A 367 -10.58 10.02 18.50
CA ILE A 367 -10.29 8.98 19.49
C ILE A 367 -9.82 9.67 20.77
N ARG A 368 -10.47 9.36 21.91
CA ARG A 368 -10.08 9.85 23.23
C ARG A 368 -9.47 8.71 24.03
N GLY A 369 -8.16 8.58 23.90
CA GLY A 369 -7.37 7.66 24.73
C GLY A 369 -7.22 8.20 26.16
N GLY A 370 -6.75 7.32 27.05
CA GLY A 370 -6.51 7.69 28.47
C GLY A 370 -7.79 7.83 29.32
N GLU A 371 -8.97 8.00 28.75
CA GLU A 371 -10.22 8.13 29.52
C GLU A 371 -10.67 6.80 30.15
N SER A 372 -10.37 5.66 29.51
CA SER A 372 -10.85 4.34 29.95
C SER A 372 -9.84 3.22 29.85
N GLY A 373 -8.65 3.42 29.34
CA GLY A 373 -7.68 2.33 29.10
C GLY A 373 -8.24 1.20 28.22
N LEU A 374 -7.42 0.65 27.34
CA LEU A 374 -7.86 -0.48 26.51
C LEU A 374 -8.02 -1.74 27.34
N GLN A 375 -9.09 -2.50 27.09
CA GLN A 375 -9.37 -3.77 27.71
C GLN A 375 -9.19 -4.91 26.70
N GLY A 376 -8.84 -6.11 27.18
CA GLY A 376 -8.83 -7.29 26.31
C GLY A 376 -10.22 -7.64 25.80
N GLY A 377 -10.29 -8.28 24.64
CA GLY A 377 -11.55 -8.62 23.99
C GLY A 377 -11.39 -9.50 22.77
N VAL A 378 -12.48 -9.68 22.02
CA VAL A 378 -12.47 -10.35 20.72
C VAL A 378 -12.83 -9.33 19.67
N VAL A 379 -11.95 -9.16 18.68
CA VAL A 379 -12.05 -8.18 17.59
C VAL A 379 -11.88 -8.86 16.23
N ASP A 380 -12.38 -8.23 15.17
CA ASP A 380 -12.34 -8.79 13.83
C ASP A 380 -11.37 -7.98 12.93
N GLY A 381 -10.53 -8.67 12.17
CA GLY A 381 -9.65 -8.06 11.17
C GLY A 381 -10.34 -7.64 9.88
N HIS A 382 -11.63 -7.95 9.71
CA HIS A 382 -12.46 -7.55 8.56
C HIS A 382 -11.84 -7.82 7.18
N ALA A 383 -11.05 -8.90 7.08
CA ALA A 383 -10.30 -9.25 5.87
C ALA A 383 -9.34 -8.14 5.37
N ASP A 384 -8.88 -7.26 6.28
CA ASP A 384 -7.95 -6.19 6.00
C ASP A 384 -6.70 -6.31 6.89
N HIS A 385 -5.55 -6.53 6.24
CA HIS A 385 -4.25 -6.69 6.91
C HIS A 385 -3.88 -5.50 7.82
N ARG A 386 -4.26 -4.28 7.45
CA ARG A 386 -3.95 -3.08 8.22
C ARG A 386 -4.77 -2.98 9.49
N ILE A 387 -6.02 -3.42 9.44
CA ILE A 387 -6.87 -3.53 10.63
C ILE A 387 -6.29 -4.57 11.58
N VAL A 388 -5.93 -5.75 11.09
CA VAL A 388 -5.30 -6.81 11.91
C VAL A 388 -4.05 -6.29 12.62
N MET A 389 -3.12 -5.65 11.88
CA MET A 389 -1.87 -5.14 12.45
C MET A 389 -2.09 -4.02 13.46
N ALA A 390 -3.02 -3.10 13.20
CA ALA A 390 -3.37 -2.02 14.11
C ALA A 390 -3.99 -2.53 15.42
N LEU A 391 -4.90 -3.50 15.32
CA LEU A 391 -5.50 -4.14 16.50
C LEU A 391 -4.46 -4.94 17.30
N ALA A 392 -3.47 -5.55 16.63
CA ALA A 392 -2.35 -6.19 17.30
C ALA A 392 -1.50 -5.19 18.11
N VAL A 393 -1.23 -4.00 17.56
CA VAL A 393 -0.54 -2.91 18.28
C VAL A 393 -1.37 -2.47 19.50
N ALA A 394 -2.67 -2.25 19.34
CA ALA A 394 -3.56 -1.88 20.44
C ALA A 394 -3.59 -2.95 21.55
N ALA A 395 -3.61 -4.24 21.16
CA ALA A 395 -3.60 -5.38 22.06
C ALA A 395 -2.38 -5.44 22.99
N LEU A 396 -1.20 -5.03 22.51
CA LEU A 396 0.03 -4.99 23.33
C LEU A 396 -0.10 -4.05 24.53
N ALA A 397 -0.92 -3.02 24.46
CA ALA A 397 -1.14 -2.03 25.52
C ALA A 397 -2.47 -2.23 26.28
N ALA A 398 -3.26 -3.24 25.95
CA ALA A 398 -4.54 -3.53 26.63
C ALA A 398 -4.31 -4.13 28.03
N ASP A 399 -5.32 -4.04 28.91
CA ASP A 399 -5.26 -4.61 30.28
C ASP A 399 -5.49 -6.13 30.35
N GLY A 400 -5.74 -6.80 29.21
CA GLY A 400 -6.00 -8.23 29.14
C GLY A 400 -5.82 -8.82 27.75
N PRO A 401 -5.98 -10.15 27.59
CA PRO A 401 -5.80 -10.81 26.31
C PRO A 401 -6.77 -10.29 25.26
N THR A 402 -6.29 -10.10 24.04
CA THR A 402 -7.10 -9.71 22.89
C THR A 402 -7.00 -10.77 21.81
N THR A 403 -8.12 -11.31 21.37
CA THR A 403 -8.20 -12.26 20.26
C THR A 403 -8.59 -11.52 18.99
N ILE A 404 -7.78 -11.63 17.93
CA ILE A 404 -8.04 -11.06 16.62
C ILE A 404 -8.44 -12.17 15.66
N THR A 405 -9.65 -12.12 15.11
CA THR A 405 -10.12 -13.05 14.07
C THR A 405 -9.70 -12.59 12.69
N GLY A 406 -9.55 -13.52 11.73
CA GLY A 406 -9.08 -13.17 10.37
C GLY A 406 -7.61 -12.75 10.31
N ALA A 407 -6.80 -13.14 11.28
CA ALA A 407 -5.40 -12.74 11.41
C ALA A 407 -4.49 -13.18 10.25
N GLU A 408 -4.89 -14.16 9.43
CA GLU A 408 -4.19 -14.58 8.21
C GLU A 408 -4.10 -13.50 7.14
N HIS A 409 -4.92 -12.47 7.22
CA HIS A 409 -4.89 -11.38 6.23
C HIS A 409 -3.61 -10.53 6.27
N VAL A 410 -2.76 -10.63 7.31
CA VAL A 410 -1.43 -10.00 7.33
C VAL A 410 -0.55 -10.47 6.16
N ASP A 411 -0.79 -11.66 5.63
CA ASP A 411 -0.05 -12.23 4.49
C ASP A 411 -0.10 -11.37 3.21
N VAL A 412 -1.03 -10.41 3.15
CA VAL A 412 -1.17 -9.48 2.03
C VAL A 412 0.01 -8.49 1.93
N SER A 413 0.57 -8.03 3.07
CA SER A 413 1.64 -7.03 3.07
C SER A 413 2.77 -7.32 4.07
N PHE A 414 2.54 -8.15 5.07
CA PHE A 414 3.53 -8.51 6.07
C PHE A 414 3.33 -9.96 6.54
N PRO A 415 3.69 -10.96 5.71
CA PRO A 415 3.41 -12.37 6.02
C PRO A 415 3.96 -12.85 7.36
N ASP A 416 5.14 -12.36 7.76
CA ASP A 416 5.82 -12.75 9.00
C ASP A 416 5.50 -11.83 10.20
N PHE A 417 4.43 -11.02 10.13
CA PHE A 417 4.14 -9.98 11.13
C PHE A 417 4.08 -10.52 12.57
N PHE A 418 3.37 -11.61 12.79
CA PHE A 418 3.23 -12.19 14.12
C PHE A 418 4.50 -12.90 14.61
N GLU A 419 5.30 -13.46 13.68
CA GLU A 419 6.64 -13.99 13.99
C GLU A 419 7.57 -12.86 14.44
N VAL A 420 7.58 -11.76 13.71
CA VAL A 420 8.40 -10.57 14.04
C VAL A 420 7.98 -9.98 15.40
N LEU A 421 6.70 -9.86 15.68
CA LEU A 421 6.23 -9.41 17.00
C LEU A 421 6.65 -10.39 18.12
N TYR A 422 6.54 -11.69 17.87
CA TYR A 422 6.97 -12.72 18.83
C TYR A 422 8.46 -12.64 19.10
N ASP A 423 9.29 -12.46 18.08
CA ASP A 423 10.75 -12.33 18.21
C ASP A 423 11.14 -11.05 18.95
N LEU A 424 10.32 -9.98 18.85
CA LEU A 424 10.47 -8.77 19.66
C LEU A 424 10.00 -8.95 21.12
N GLY A 425 9.38 -10.06 21.48
CA GLY A 425 8.98 -10.39 22.84
C GLY A 425 7.46 -10.34 23.10
N ALA A 426 6.62 -10.21 22.09
CA ALA A 426 5.17 -10.29 22.27
C ALA A 426 4.75 -11.72 22.67
N GLU A 427 3.84 -11.84 23.65
CA GLU A 427 3.23 -13.09 24.02
C GLU A 427 2.02 -13.35 23.10
N ILE A 428 2.17 -14.32 22.18
CA ILE A 428 1.19 -14.63 21.14
C ILE A 428 0.81 -16.11 21.19
N ASN A 429 -0.51 -16.38 21.21
CA ASN A 429 -1.09 -17.72 21.10
C ASN A 429 -1.85 -17.84 19.76
N ARG A 430 -1.68 -18.97 19.04
CA ARG A 430 -2.30 -19.26 17.73
C ARG A 430 -3.13 -20.53 17.81
#